data_9f332a251b5fdd9bf566a02dfb2ef5bd
#
_entry.id   9f332a251b5fdd9bf566a02dfb2ef5bd
#
_cell.length_a   1.000
_cell.length_b   1.000
_cell.length_c   1.000
_cell.angle_alpha   90.00
_cell.angle_beta   90.00
_cell.angle_gamma   90.00
#
_symmetry.space_group_name_H-M   'P 1'
#
loop_
_entity.id
_entity.type
_entity.pdbx_description
1 polymer ?
#
loop_
_entity_poly.entity_id
_entity_poly.type
_entity_poly.pdbx_seq_one_letter_code
_entity_poly.pdbx_strand_id
1 'polypeptide(L)'
;RTPKDYYELIPSFSRNTNIIEDQIEMTKKILDGADKDAFTMGTLHGMCASGIHPLERMGEGYNYDQVRQMQVDFLRWDEKKMLDSMERIADGMCILAERYIKDAGVDSVYYAGLGAETRWYTDEEFAKWIKPFDLKIMKAIKDAGGYCFLHMCKSGLNMKRYDEDYAALSDVVNWGVYEAPMSLEDGKKQFPGKTILGGLENRSGVLVDGDEYDVRREV
;
A
#
# COMPACT_ATOMS: atom_id res chain seq x y z
N ARG A 1 -11.07 15.40 -19.43
CA ARG A 1 -10.32 14.71 -18.34
C ARG A 1 -8.84 14.80 -18.66
N THR A 2 -8.10 15.54 -17.85
CA THR A 2 -6.69 15.87 -18.07
C THR A 2 -5.92 15.76 -16.75
N PRO A 3 -4.57 15.71 -16.78
CA PRO A 3 -3.75 15.82 -15.57
C PRO A 3 -4.05 17.07 -14.73
N LYS A 4 -4.46 18.17 -15.37
CA LYS A 4 -4.87 19.38 -14.67
C LYS A 4 -6.16 19.15 -13.85
N ASP A 5 -7.18 18.53 -14.45
CA ASP A 5 -8.44 18.22 -13.75
C ASP A 5 -8.17 17.29 -12.56
N TYR A 6 -7.27 16.31 -12.71
CA TYR A 6 -6.82 15.44 -11.63
C TYR A 6 -6.16 16.22 -10.49
N TYR A 7 -5.20 17.10 -10.82
CA TYR A 7 -4.53 17.94 -9.83
C TYR A 7 -5.50 18.83 -9.05
N GLU A 8 -6.53 19.37 -9.69
CA GLU A 8 -7.55 20.22 -9.05
C GLU A 8 -8.46 19.43 -8.09
N LEU A 9 -8.60 18.13 -8.27
CA LEU A 9 -9.35 17.26 -7.37
C LEU A 9 -8.61 16.92 -6.07
N ILE A 10 -7.27 17.02 -6.06
CA ILE A 10 -6.47 16.60 -4.92
C ILE A 10 -6.32 17.78 -3.95
N PRO A 11 -6.93 17.72 -2.75
CA PRO A 11 -6.75 18.79 -1.75
C PRO A 11 -5.34 18.76 -1.18
N SER A 12 -4.97 19.86 -0.51
CA SER A 12 -3.85 19.84 0.43
C SER A 12 -4.32 19.27 1.77
N PHE A 13 -3.53 18.41 2.37
CA PHE A 13 -3.84 17.79 3.66
C PHE A 13 -3.06 18.45 4.79
N SER A 14 -3.65 18.48 5.97
CA SER A 14 -3.02 18.88 7.22
C SER A 14 -3.48 17.96 8.35
N ARG A 15 -2.83 18.02 9.51
CA ARG A 15 -3.23 17.21 10.68
C ARG A 15 -4.70 17.40 11.06
N ASN A 16 -5.24 18.59 10.84
CA ASN A 16 -6.62 18.97 11.19
C ASN A 16 -7.60 18.86 10.01
N THR A 17 -7.23 18.17 8.94
CA THR A 17 -8.17 17.87 7.85
C THR A 17 -9.25 16.92 8.35
N ASN A 18 -10.53 17.27 8.21
CA ASN A 18 -11.64 16.53 8.80
C ASN A 18 -11.59 15.02 8.52
N ILE A 19 -11.30 14.61 7.28
CA ILE A 19 -11.21 13.19 6.95
C ILE A 19 -10.11 12.46 7.72
N ILE A 20 -9.01 13.13 8.05
CA ILE A 20 -7.94 12.57 8.88
C ILE A 20 -8.40 12.49 10.33
N GLU A 21 -9.04 13.54 10.84
CA GLU A 21 -9.61 13.54 12.20
C GLU A 21 -10.62 12.40 12.39
N ASP A 22 -11.59 12.31 11.48
CA ASP A 22 -12.64 11.26 11.51
C ASP A 22 -12.02 9.87 11.49
N GLN A 23 -10.98 9.65 10.68
CA GLN A 23 -10.28 8.38 10.60
C GLN A 23 -9.57 8.03 11.92
N ILE A 24 -8.92 8.99 12.56
CA ILE A 24 -8.25 8.79 13.85
C ILE A 24 -9.24 8.54 14.97
N GLU A 25 -10.34 9.30 15.02
CA GLU A 25 -11.41 9.05 16.00
C GLU A 25 -12.04 7.66 15.85
N MET A 26 -12.31 7.25 14.62
CA MET A 26 -12.83 5.91 14.33
C MET A 26 -11.83 4.85 14.81
N THR A 27 -10.55 5.01 14.50
CA THR A 27 -9.50 4.08 14.92
C THR A 27 -9.43 3.95 16.45
N LYS A 28 -9.47 5.07 17.17
CA LYS A 28 -9.52 5.06 18.64
C LYS A 28 -10.71 4.28 19.18
N LYS A 29 -11.90 4.48 18.63
CA LYS A 29 -13.11 3.74 19.03
C LYS A 29 -12.99 2.23 18.80
N ILE A 30 -12.33 1.83 17.72
CA ILE A 30 -12.05 0.41 17.43
C ILE A 30 -11.08 -0.15 18.48
N LEU A 31 -10.02 0.58 18.78
CA LEU A 31 -9.00 0.17 19.76
C LEU A 31 -9.56 0.10 21.19
N ASP A 32 -10.48 0.97 21.55
CA ASP A 32 -11.14 0.94 22.86
C ASP A 32 -11.93 -0.36 23.08
N GLY A 33 -12.45 -0.96 22.01
CA GLY A 33 -13.15 -2.24 22.04
C GLY A 33 -12.26 -3.48 21.78
N ALA A 34 -10.99 -3.29 21.45
CA ALA A 34 -10.07 -4.37 21.15
C ALA A 34 -9.49 -5.00 22.42
N ASP A 35 -9.02 -6.25 22.33
CA ASP A 35 -8.23 -6.88 23.36
C ASP A 35 -6.94 -6.08 23.58
N LYS A 36 -6.59 -5.84 24.84
CA LYS A 36 -5.41 -5.04 25.21
C LYS A 36 -4.08 -5.70 24.84
N ASP A 37 -4.09 -7.01 24.65
CA ASP A 37 -2.91 -7.78 24.24
C ASP A 37 -2.87 -8.01 22.71
N ALA A 38 -3.87 -7.51 21.96
CA ALA A 38 -3.90 -7.61 20.52
C ALA A 38 -2.86 -6.67 19.88
N PHE A 39 -2.05 -7.21 18.97
CA PHE A 39 -1.21 -6.39 18.07
C PHE A 39 -2.09 -5.72 17.02
N THR A 40 -2.03 -4.40 16.93
CA THR A 40 -2.98 -3.60 16.16
C THR A 40 -2.35 -2.95 14.93
N MET A 41 -3.14 -2.82 13.85
CA MET A 41 -2.68 -2.27 12.59
C MET A 41 -3.64 -1.21 12.02
N GLY A 42 -3.11 -0.04 11.65
CA GLY A 42 -3.75 0.83 10.68
C GLY A 42 -3.46 0.34 9.25
N THR A 43 -4.34 0.61 8.29
CA THR A 43 -4.13 0.22 6.90
C THR A 43 -4.02 1.46 6.01
N LEU A 44 -3.00 1.48 5.15
CA LEU A 44 -2.82 2.47 4.09
C LEU A 44 -2.64 1.78 2.75
N HIS A 45 -3.30 2.28 1.73
CA HIS A 45 -3.00 1.91 0.35
C HIS A 45 -1.67 2.55 -0.06
N GLY A 46 -0.85 1.83 -0.84
CA GLY A 46 0.35 2.38 -1.45
C GLY A 46 0.04 3.50 -2.44
N MET A 47 1.06 4.26 -2.81
CA MET A 47 0.90 5.47 -3.62
C MET A 47 0.13 5.23 -4.92
N CYS A 48 0.43 4.13 -5.62
CA CYS A 48 -0.24 3.81 -6.86
C CYS A 48 -1.75 3.62 -6.67
N ALA A 49 -2.18 2.87 -5.64
CA ALA A 49 -3.60 2.65 -5.34
C ALA A 49 -4.29 3.94 -4.89
N SER A 50 -3.67 4.71 -4.01
CA SER A 50 -4.22 5.99 -3.54
C SER A 50 -4.37 7.01 -4.67
N GLY A 51 -3.47 6.98 -5.65
CA GLY A 51 -3.54 7.82 -6.84
C GLY A 51 -4.65 7.40 -7.84
N ILE A 52 -5.16 6.17 -7.73
CA ILE A 52 -6.27 5.69 -8.59
C ILE A 52 -7.62 6.26 -8.12
N HIS A 53 -7.88 6.35 -6.83
CA HIS A 53 -9.21 6.70 -6.31
C HIS A 53 -9.79 8.03 -6.85
N PRO A 54 -9.02 9.13 -7.00
CA PRO A 54 -9.54 10.32 -7.66
C PRO A 54 -9.87 10.07 -9.14
N LEU A 55 -9.11 9.18 -9.81
CA LEU A 55 -9.35 8.83 -11.21
C LEU A 55 -10.61 7.96 -11.39
N GLU A 56 -10.95 7.10 -10.43
CA GLU A 56 -12.22 6.36 -10.44
C GLU A 56 -13.40 7.32 -10.51
N ARG A 57 -13.33 8.41 -9.75
CA ARG A 57 -14.34 9.48 -9.77
C ARG A 57 -14.36 10.23 -11.11
N MET A 58 -13.20 10.45 -11.72
CA MET A 58 -13.09 11.08 -13.05
C MET A 58 -13.52 10.13 -14.17
N GLY A 59 -13.32 8.82 -13.98
CA GLY A 59 -13.59 7.76 -14.92
C GLY A 59 -14.94 7.08 -14.70
N GLU A 60 -16.00 7.81 -14.34
CA GLU A 60 -17.32 7.23 -14.13
C GLU A 60 -17.72 6.32 -15.31
N GLY A 61 -18.05 5.07 -14.99
CA GLY A 61 -18.33 4.02 -15.96
C GLY A 61 -17.10 3.25 -16.47
N TYR A 62 -15.89 3.61 -16.07
CA TYR A 62 -14.68 2.85 -16.38
C TYR A 62 -14.52 1.68 -15.42
N ASN A 63 -14.02 0.55 -15.93
CA ASN A 63 -13.56 -0.54 -15.08
C ASN A 63 -12.17 -0.23 -14.48
N TYR A 64 -11.75 -1.06 -13.54
CA TYR A 64 -10.48 -0.88 -12.83
C TYR A 64 -9.26 -0.77 -13.77
N ASP A 65 -9.18 -1.62 -14.81
CA ASP A 65 -8.06 -1.59 -15.75
C ASP A 65 -8.04 -0.30 -16.60
N GLN A 66 -9.22 0.23 -16.96
CA GLN A 66 -9.32 1.51 -17.68
C GLN A 66 -8.88 2.69 -16.80
N VAL A 67 -9.21 2.66 -15.52
CA VAL A 67 -8.75 3.69 -14.56
C VAL A 67 -7.24 3.60 -14.34
N ARG A 68 -6.69 2.38 -14.23
CA ARG A 68 -5.24 2.15 -14.15
C ARG A 68 -4.53 2.66 -15.40
N GLN A 69 -5.07 2.38 -16.57
CA GLN A 69 -4.51 2.89 -17.83
C GLN A 69 -4.54 4.43 -17.86
N MET A 70 -5.61 5.05 -17.40
CA MET A 70 -5.71 6.52 -17.32
C MET A 70 -4.63 7.11 -16.40
N GLN A 71 -4.30 6.47 -15.28
CA GLN A 71 -3.20 6.91 -14.41
C GLN A 71 -1.86 6.91 -15.15
N VAL A 72 -1.57 5.82 -15.86
CA VAL A 72 -0.34 5.68 -16.65
C VAL A 72 -0.28 6.72 -17.77
N ASP A 73 -1.38 6.88 -18.50
CA ASP A 73 -1.46 7.84 -19.61
C ASP A 73 -1.29 9.28 -19.12
N PHE A 74 -1.85 9.63 -17.98
CA PHE A 74 -1.70 10.96 -17.39
C PHE A 74 -0.26 11.21 -16.93
N LEU A 75 0.40 10.23 -16.34
CA LEU A 75 1.82 10.31 -15.97
C LEU A 75 2.71 10.54 -17.21
N ARG A 76 2.41 9.86 -18.31
CA ARG A 76 3.13 10.04 -19.58
C ARG A 76 2.78 11.34 -20.30
N TRP A 77 1.58 11.88 -20.09
CA TRP A 77 1.12 13.12 -20.72
C TRP A 77 1.69 14.37 -20.06
N ASP A 78 1.55 14.48 -18.73
CA ASP A 78 2.06 15.61 -17.94
C ASP A 78 2.62 15.09 -16.61
N GLU A 79 3.82 14.53 -16.71
CA GLU A 79 4.55 13.95 -15.58
C GLU A 79 4.61 14.91 -14.39
N LYS A 80 5.02 16.15 -14.65
CA LYS A 80 5.17 17.13 -13.56
C LYS A 80 3.88 17.35 -12.79
N LYS A 81 2.78 17.54 -13.50
CA LYS A 81 1.47 17.78 -12.88
C LYS A 81 1.00 16.57 -12.07
N MET A 82 1.24 15.37 -12.61
CA MET A 82 0.88 14.14 -11.90
C MET A 82 1.74 13.92 -10.67
N LEU A 83 3.05 14.15 -10.74
CA LEU A 83 3.94 14.04 -9.59
C LEU A 83 3.61 15.08 -8.50
N ASP A 84 3.29 16.33 -8.89
CA ASP A 84 2.81 17.36 -7.95
C ASP A 84 1.51 16.91 -7.24
N SER A 85 0.64 16.18 -7.93
CA SER A 85 -0.59 15.61 -7.36
C SER A 85 -0.30 14.46 -6.40
N MET A 86 0.58 13.56 -6.81
CA MET A 86 1.01 12.40 -6.00
C MET A 86 1.73 12.84 -4.73
N GLU A 87 2.51 13.93 -4.80
CA GLU A 87 3.16 14.51 -3.63
C GLU A 87 2.13 14.96 -2.58
N ARG A 88 1.05 15.62 -2.99
CA ARG A 88 -0.04 16.02 -2.07
C ARG A 88 -0.70 14.81 -1.41
N ILE A 89 -0.96 13.75 -2.18
CA ILE A 89 -1.53 12.51 -1.64
C ILE A 89 -0.55 11.88 -0.63
N ALA A 90 0.73 11.77 -1.00
CA ALA A 90 1.76 11.21 -0.14
C ALA A 90 1.91 12.00 1.17
N ASP A 91 1.86 13.35 1.11
CA ASP A 91 1.86 14.20 2.31
C ASP A 91 0.70 13.87 3.25
N GLY A 92 -0.50 13.74 2.71
CA GLY A 92 -1.69 13.34 3.48
C GLY A 92 -1.53 11.96 4.11
N MET A 93 -0.97 11.02 3.37
CA MET A 93 -0.72 9.66 3.85
C MET A 93 0.37 9.61 4.93
N CYS A 94 1.42 10.41 4.81
CA CYS A 94 2.45 10.55 5.85
C CYS A 94 1.84 11.09 7.16
N ILE A 95 0.98 12.10 7.07
CA ILE A 95 0.26 12.64 8.23
C ILE A 95 -0.62 11.55 8.86
N LEU A 96 -1.37 10.80 8.06
CA LEU A 96 -2.24 9.75 8.56
C LEU A 96 -1.44 8.60 9.19
N ALA A 97 -0.32 8.18 8.57
CA ALA A 97 0.59 7.18 9.12
C ALA A 97 1.12 7.58 10.49
N GLU A 98 1.63 8.82 10.60
CA GLU A 98 2.11 9.34 11.87
C GLU A 98 1.01 9.35 12.94
N ARG A 99 -0.18 9.82 12.60
CA ARG A 99 -1.31 9.91 13.53
C ARG A 99 -1.87 8.55 13.95
N TYR A 100 -1.85 7.55 13.07
CA TYR A 100 -2.19 6.18 13.45
C TYR A 100 -1.32 5.70 14.61
N ILE A 101 -0.01 5.90 14.51
CA ILE A 101 0.94 5.46 15.54
C ILE A 101 0.87 6.36 16.78
N LYS A 102 1.03 7.67 16.63
CA LYS A 102 1.21 8.60 17.76
C LYS A 102 -0.09 9.02 18.43
N ASP A 103 -1.16 9.22 17.67
CA ASP A 103 -2.40 9.78 18.20
C ASP A 103 -3.45 8.69 18.48
N ALA A 104 -3.56 7.67 17.64
CA ALA A 104 -4.49 6.55 17.84
C ALA A 104 -3.87 5.42 18.67
N GLY A 105 -2.56 5.21 18.59
CA GLY A 105 -1.84 4.22 19.38
C GLY A 105 -1.85 2.81 18.76
N VAL A 106 -1.96 2.68 17.42
CA VAL A 106 -1.74 1.39 16.78
C VAL A 106 -0.26 1.02 16.80
N ASP A 107 0.04 -0.27 16.82
CA ASP A 107 1.43 -0.77 16.86
C ASP A 107 2.10 -0.66 15.49
N SER A 108 1.33 -0.71 14.41
CA SER A 108 1.84 -0.85 13.05
C SER A 108 0.95 -0.21 12.01
N VAL A 109 1.50 -0.11 10.79
CA VAL A 109 0.73 0.22 9.59
C VAL A 109 0.96 -0.85 8.53
N TYR A 110 -0.14 -1.41 8.01
CA TYR A 110 -0.17 -2.28 6.85
C TYR A 110 -0.18 -1.41 5.60
N TYR A 111 0.97 -1.33 4.95
CA TYR A 111 1.18 -0.55 3.73
C TYR A 111 1.00 -1.46 2.51
N ALA A 112 -0.13 -1.32 1.83
CA ALA A 112 -0.48 -2.13 0.66
C ALA A 112 0.14 -1.54 -0.62
N GLY A 113 1.37 -1.92 -0.93
CA GLY A 113 2.09 -1.53 -2.14
C GLY A 113 1.40 -2.06 -3.41
N LEU A 114 1.35 -1.22 -4.43
CA LEU A 114 0.80 -1.52 -5.75
C LEU A 114 1.65 -0.81 -6.81
N GLY A 115 1.62 -1.28 -8.04
CA GLY A 115 2.35 -0.63 -9.15
C GLY A 115 3.53 -1.45 -9.67
N ALA A 116 3.90 -2.53 -8.99
CA ALA A 116 4.98 -3.40 -9.45
C ALA A 116 4.55 -4.38 -10.56
N GLU A 117 3.30 -4.34 -11.02
CA GLU A 117 2.84 -5.13 -12.15
C GLU A 117 3.53 -4.66 -13.44
N THR A 118 4.15 -5.58 -14.16
CA THR A 118 4.95 -5.28 -15.36
C THR A 118 4.13 -4.74 -16.54
N ARG A 119 2.82 -4.97 -16.53
CA ARG A 119 1.91 -4.52 -17.59
C ARG A 119 1.65 -3.01 -17.60
N TRP A 120 1.84 -2.32 -16.45
CA TRP A 120 1.50 -0.91 -16.30
C TRP A 120 2.69 0.02 -16.46
N TYR A 121 3.80 -0.31 -15.81
CA TYR A 121 4.99 0.53 -15.75
C TYR A 121 6.22 -0.23 -16.21
N THR A 122 7.14 0.45 -16.86
CA THR A 122 8.52 -0.04 -17.00
C THR A 122 9.24 0.00 -15.65
N ASP A 123 10.42 -0.60 -15.55
CA ASP A 123 11.20 -0.56 -14.31
C ASP A 123 11.67 0.88 -13.99
N GLU A 124 12.00 1.66 -15.02
CA GLU A 124 12.38 3.06 -14.90
C GLU A 124 11.18 3.93 -14.46
N GLU A 125 9.99 3.70 -15.04
CA GLU A 125 8.77 4.41 -14.67
C GLU A 125 8.39 4.10 -13.22
N PHE A 126 8.45 2.84 -12.80
CA PHE A 126 8.20 2.46 -11.41
C PHE A 126 9.18 3.14 -10.46
N ALA A 127 10.48 3.07 -10.76
CA ALA A 127 11.52 3.67 -9.94
C ALA A 127 11.39 5.19 -9.84
N LYS A 128 10.87 5.83 -10.88
CA LYS A 128 10.71 7.29 -10.95
C LYS A 128 9.40 7.79 -10.36
N TRP A 129 8.28 7.07 -10.61
CA TRP A 129 6.94 7.60 -10.35
C TRP A 129 6.26 6.98 -9.13
N ILE A 130 6.65 5.76 -8.72
CA ILE A 130 5.99 5.05 -7.63
C ILE A 130 6.89 4.92 -6.40
N LYS A 131 8.08 4.34 -6.59
CA LYS A 131 9.01 4.03 -5.51
C LYS A 131 9.30 5.21 -4.57
N PRO A 132 9.57 6.45 -5.03
CA PRO A 132 9.93 7.55 -4.13
C PRO A 132 8.81 7.89 -3.13
N PHE A 133 7.56 7.80 -3.56
CA PHE A 133 6.41 8.08 -2.70
C PHE A 133 6.13 6.93 -1.73
N ASP A 134 6.26 5.68 -2.18
CA ASP A 134 6.15 4.52 -1.31
C ASP A 134 7.16 4.61 -0.18
N LEU A 135 8.44 4.85 -0.51
CA LEU A 135 9.50 4.98 0.49
C LEU A 135 9.27 6.17 1.45
N LYS A 136 8.76 7.29 0.93
CA LYS A 136 8.40 8.46 1.77
C LYS A 136 7.35 8.09 2.83
N ILE A 137 6.30 7.37 2.43
CA ILE A 137 5.22 6.99 3.34
C ILE A 137 5.69 5.91 4.33
N MET A 138 6.42 4.90 3.86
CA MET A 138 6.99 3.85 4.71
C MET A 138 7.97 4.45 5.73
N LYS A 139 8.78 5.42 5.30
CA LYS A 139 9.66 6.16 6.21
C LYS A 139 8.86 6.93 7.29
N ALA A 140 7.76 7.55 6.95
CA ALA A 140 6.91 8.24 7.93
C ALA A 140 6.37 7.28 9.00
N ILE A 141 6.01 6.03 8.64
CA ILE A 141 5.63 4.99 9.60
C ILE A 141 6.78 4.70 10.56
N LYS A 142 7.99 4.50 10.03
CA LYS A 142 9.19 4.21 10.84
C LYS A 142 9.59 5.37 11.74
N ASP A 143 9.57 6.59 11.22
CA ASP A 143 9.88 7.82 11.99
C ASP A 143 8.85 8.07 13.11
N ALA A 144 7.62 7.61 12.94
CA ALA A 144 6.60 7.65 13.99
C ALA A 144 6.81 6.60 15.10
N GLY A 145 7.68 5.61 14.89
CA GLY A 145 7.99 4.54 15.82
C GLY A 145 7.15 3.27 15.63
N GLY A 146 6.34 3.19 14.56
CA GLY A 146 5.52 2.02 14.24
C GLY A 146 6.27 0.93 13.47
N TYR A 147 5.71 -0.28 13.49
CA TYR A 147 6.13 -1.35 12.59
C TYR A 147 5.51 -1.14 11.21
N CYS A 148 6.29 -1.37 10.16
CA CYS A 148 5.84 -1.28 8.77
C CYS A 148 5.66 -2.67 8.16
N PHE A 149 4.41 -3.00 7.83
CA PHE A 149 4.05 -4.21 7.08
C PHE A 149 3.95 -3.85 5.60
N LEU A 150 4.87 -4.33 4.79
CA LEU A 150 4.80 -4.17 3.35
C LEU A 150 4.03 -5.31 2.71
N HIS A 151 2.86 -5.01 2.15
CA HIS A 151 2.10 -5.94 1.31
C HIS A 151 2.34 -5.65 -0.17
N MET A 152 2.89 -6.61 -0.89
CA MET A 152 3.11 -6.54 -2.33
C MET A 152 1.90 -7.18 -3.04
N CYS A 153 1.04 -6.32 -3.58
CA CYS A 153 -0.31 -6.67 -4.02
C CYS A 153 -0.38 -6.96 -5.52
N LYS A 154 -1.28 -7.85 -5.91
CA LYS A 154 -1.62 -8.24 -7.29
C LYS A 154 -0.73 -9.32 -7.90
N SER A 155 -1.12 -9.77 -9.08
CA SER A 155 -0.40 -10.74 -9.91
C SER A 155 0.46 -10.07 -10.97
N GLY A 156 1.38 -10.82 -11.57
CA GLY A 156 2.25 -10.30 -12.64
C GLY A 156 3.27 -9.27 -12.15
N LEU A 157 3.69 -9.38 -10.89
CA LEU A 157 4.64 -8.48 -10.27
C LEU A 157 6.07 -8.73 -10.75
N ASN A 158 6.84 -7.66 -10.97
CA ASN A 158 8.29 -7.73 -10.91
C ASN A 158 8.74 -7.56 -9.45
N MET A 159 8.95 -8.66 -8.75
CA MET A 159 9.35 -8.64 -7.33
C MET A 159 10.68 -7.94 -7.06
N LYS A 160 11.56 -7.82 -8.08
CA LYS A 160 12.85 -7.10 -7.96
C LYS A 160 12.67 -5.58 -7.79
N ARG A 161 11.49 -5.04 -8.08
CA ARG A 161 11.17 -3.63 -7.82
C ARG A 161 11.11 -3.31 -6.32
N TYR A 162 10.80 -4.32 -5.49
CA TYR A 162 10.84 -4.23 -4.03
C TYR A 162 12.24 -4.61 -3.53
N ASP A 163 13.16 -3.71 -3.74
CA ASP A 163 14.59 -3.88 -3.48
C ASP A 163 15.00 -3.60 -2.03
N GLU A 164 16.29 -3.39 -1.81
CA GLU A 164 16.89 -3.13 -0.51
C GLU A 164 16.34 -1.89 0.20
N ASP A 165 15.87 -0.87 -0.55
CA ASP A 165 15.27 0.34 0.04
C ASP A 165 13.92 0.00 0.69
N TYR A 166 13.08 -0.80 0.03
CA TYR A 166 11.84 -1.32 0.63
C TYR A 166 12.13 -2.25 1.81
N ALA A 167 13.13 -3.13 1.66
CA ALA A 167 13.55 -4.01 2.73
C ALA A 167 14.00 -3.22 3.97
N ALA A 168 14.75 -2.14 3.80
CA ALA A 168 15.24 -1.31 4.91
C ALA A 168 14.10 -0.71 5.75
N LEU A 169 12.99 -0.34 5.12
CA LEU A 169 11.85 0.32 5.76
C LEU A 169 10.74 -0.64 6.22
N SER A 170 10.73 -1.90 5.79
CA SER A 170 9.76 -2.90 6.24
C SER A 170 10.26 -3.69 7.44
N ASP A 171 9.36 -4.10 8.32
CA ASP A 171 9.61 -5.06 9.41
C ASP A 171 9.03 -6.42 9.07
N VAL A 172 7.87 -6.41 8.42
CA VAL A 172 7.16 -7.59 7.95
C VAL A 172 6.86 -7.41 6.46
N VAL A 173 7.03 -8.47 5.68
CA VAL A 173 6.70 -8.49 4.25
C VAL A 173 5.67 -9.58 3.96
N ASN A 174 4.75 -9.26 3.04
CA ASN A 174 3.64 -10.15 2.67
C ASN A 174 3.35 -10.05 1.18
N TRP A 175 3.08 -11.17 0.55
CA TRP A 175 2.62 -11.26 -0.85
C TRP A 175 1.81 -12.54 -1.06
N GLY A 176 1.03 -12.60 -2.14
CA GLY A 176 0.35 -13.81 -2.56
C GLY A 176 1.32 -14.75 -3.26
N VAL A 177 1.74 -15.83 -2.60
CA VAL A 177 2.73 -16.80 -3.13
C VAL A 177 2.23 -17.54 -4.38
N TYR A 178 0.92 -17.57 -4.60
CA TYR A 178 0.29 -18.16 -5.78
C TYR A 178 0.06 -17.15 -6.91
N GLU A 179 0.18 -15.85 -6.61
CA GLU A 179 -0.05 -14.75 -7.56
C GLU A 179 1.26 -14.11 -8.04
N ALA A 180 2.26 -14.07 -7.17
CA ALA A 180 3.58 -13.49 -7.44
C ALA A 180 4.63 -14.57 -7.72
N PRO A 181 5.58 -14.33 -8.64
CA PRO A 181 6.61 -15.32 -9.01
C PRO A 181 7.75 -15.36 -7.97
N MET A 182 7.41 -15.54 -6.70
CA MET A 182 8.39 -15.59 -5.61
C MET A 182 7.91 -16.52 -4.51
N SER A 183 8.69 -17.57 -4.23
CA SER A 183 8.46 -18.47 -3.09
C SER A 183 8.76 -17.79 -1.75
N LEU A 184 8.28 -18.34 -0.64
CA LEU A 184 8.63 -17.84 0.70
C LEU A 184 10.15 -17.92 0.95
N GLU A 185 10.81 -18.96 0.42
CA GLU A 185 12.26 -19.13 0.54
C GLU A 185 13.03 -18.03 -0.21
N ASP A 186 12.61 -17.70 -1.43
CA ASP A 186 13.21 -16.61 -2.20
C ASP A 186 12.95 -15.25 -1.55
N GLY A 187 11.77 -15.08 -0.97
CA GLY A 187 11.46 -13.91 -0.17
C GLY A 187 12.39 -13.73 1.03
N LYS A 188 12.75 -14.80 1.74
CA LYS A 188 13.76 -14.74 2.82
C LYS A 188 15.13 -14.30 2.32
N LYS A 189 15.50 -14.63 1.09
CA LYS A 189 16.76 -14.18 0.48
C LYS A 189 16.69 -12.69 0.08
N GLN A 190 15.54 -12.26 -0.47
CA GLN A 190 15.34 -10.87 -0.90
C GLN A 190 15.16 -9.91 0.29
N PHE A 191 14.53 -10.37 1.37
CA PHE A 191 14.26 -9.57 2.59
C PHE A 191 14.95 -10.18 3.81
N PRO A 192 16.29 -10.16 3.86
CA PRO A 192 17.03 -10.80 4.95
C PRO A 192 16.72 -10.15 6.30
N GLY A 193 16.45 -10.98 7.31
CA GLY A 193 16.15 -10.52 8.66
C GLY A 193 14.73 -9.97 8.87
N LYS A 194 13.86 -10.01 7.83
CA LYS A 194 12.47 -9.57 7.97
C LYS A 194 11.55 -10.75 8.29
N THR A 195 10.46 -10.44 8.98
CA THR A 195 9.37 -11.40 9.17
C THR A 195 8.61 -11.57 7.87
N ILE A 196 8.37 -12.81 7.45
CA ILE A 196 7.53 -13.12 6.29
C ILE A 196 6.17 -13.58 6.79
N LEU A 197 5.14 -12.88 6.37
CA LEU A 197 3.74 -13.21 6.65
C LEU A 197 3.10 -13.72 5.36
N GLY A 198 2.71 -14.98 5.31
CA GLY A 198 2.06 -15.52 4.12
C GLY A 198 2.13 -17.05 4.06
N GLY A 199 1.72 -17.60 2.93
CA GLY A 199 1.76 -19.03 2.64
C GLY A 199 0.40 -19.61 2.25
N LEU A 200 -0.71 -19.02 2.65
CA LEU A 200 -2.05 -19.49 2.33
C LEU A 200 -2.70 -18.67 1.20
N GLU A 201 -3.39 -19.34 0.32
CA GLU A 201 -4.21 -18.75 -0.73
C GLU A 201 -5.54 -18.25 -0.13
N ASN A 202 -5.98 -17.04 -0.47
CA ASN A 202 -7.22 -16.46 0.04
C ASN A 202 -8.38 -16.43 -0.98
N ARG A 203 -8.15 -16.89 -2.21
CA ARG A 203 -9.17 -16.96 -3.28
C ARG A 203 -9.59 -18.37 -3.63
N SER A 204 -8.74 -19.33 -3.30
CA SER A 204 -8.94 -20.76 -3.52
C SER A 204 -8.15 -21.56 -2.48
N GLY A 205 -8.10 -22.87 -2.61
CA GLY A 205 -7.33 -23.72 -1.74
C GLY A 205 -7.92 -23.88 -0.33
N VAL A 206 -7.07 -24.22 0.63
CA VAL A 206 -7.52 -24.69 1.95
C VAL A 206 -8.31 -23.68 2.76
N LEU A 207 -8.10 -22.37 2.58
CA LEU A 207 -8.89 -21.37 3.29
C LEU A 207 -10.31 -21.17 2.74
N VAL A 208 -10.57 -21.63 1.51
CA VAL A 208 -11.87 -21.45 0.83
C VAL A 208 -12.62 -22.78 0.77
N ASP A 209 -11.93 -23.86 0.42
CA ASP A 209 -12.53 -25.17 0.09
C ASP A 209 -12.17 -26.25 1.12
N GLY A 210 -11.17 -26.00 1.99
CA GLY A 210 -10.67 -26.97 2.96
C GLY A 210 -11.44 -26.96 4.29
N ASP A 211 -11.27 -28.03 5.05
CA ASP A 211 -11.74 -28.14 6.43
C ASP A 211 -10.60 -27.79 7.43
N GLU A 212 -10.89 -27.86 8.73
CA GLU A 212 -9.94 -27.58 9.79
C GLU A 212 -8.67 -28.47 9.69
N TYR A 213 -8.84 -29.73 9.28
CA TYR A 213 -7.72 -30.65 9.14
C TYR A 213 -6.82 -30.27 7.96
N ASP A 214 -7.40 -29.86 6.85
CA ASP A 214 -6.66 -29.40 5.67
C ASP A 214 -5.87 -28.13 5.98
N VAL A 215 -6.47 -27.17 6.69
CA VAL A 215 -5.77 -25.94 7.13
C VAL A 215 -4.59 -26.28 8.04
N ARG A 216 -4.81 -27.17 9.05
CA ARG A 216 -3.75 -27.58 9.98
C ARG A 216 -2.58 -28.31 9.30
N ARG A 217 -2.84 -28.99 8.20
CA ARG A 217 -1.79 -29.69 7.43
C ARG A 217 -0.98 -28.73 6.57
N GLU A 218 -1.58 -27.64 6.10
CA GLU A 218 -0.94 -26.66 5.21
C GLU A 218 -0.11 -25.63 6.00
N VAL A 219 -0.46 -25.34 7.24
CA VAL A 219 0.27 -24.46 8.14
C VAL A 219 1.40 -25.18 8.87
#